data_539f9de7be95d0d73bd5ee9b31c2c9f4
#
_entry.id   539f9de7be95d0d73bd5ee9b31c2c9f4
#
_cell.length_a   1.000
_cell.length_b   1.000
_cell.length_c   1.000
_cell.angle_alpha   90.00
_cell.angle_beta   90.00
_cell.angle_gamma   90.00
#
_symmetry.space_group_name_H-M   'P 1'
#
loop_
_entity.id
_entity.type
_entity.pdbx_description
1 polymer ?
#
loop_
_entity_poly.entity_id
_entity_poly.type
_entity_poly.pdbx_seq_one_letter_code
_entity_poly.pdbx_strand_id
1 'polypeptide(L)'
;KERVNEIKIEKDDLVAAIKKLRTGINDLNKEGRERMQKAFTEVNEKFQEVFKKFFGGGKAELKFIDSDDPLEAGLEVFSQLPGKKLIEMSSLSGGEKGLVSLSLIFAVFLTNPSPICVLDEVDAALDDSNVEKFCDLIEDISSNVKTRFLVITHHPLSMARMDRLYGVTMQEKGVSQLVSVDLNVAEKIRNIA
;
A
#
# COMPACT_ATOMS: atom_id res chain seq x y z
N LYS A 1 -57.23 -22.99 -21.42
CA LYS A 1 -56.91 -23.34 -20.01
C LYS A 1 -55.43 -23.78 -19.87
N GLU A 2 -54.93 -24.59 -20.80
CA GLU A 2 -53.51 -25.06 -20.77
C GLU A 2 -52.52 -23.90 -20.79
N ARG A 3 -52.65 -22.95 -21.73
CA ARG A 3 -51.76 -21.78 -21.87
C ARG A 3 -51.73 -20.89 -20.61
N VAL A 4 -52.82 -20.81 -19.87
CA VAL A 4 -52.87 -20.06 -18.60
C VAL A 4 -52.08 -20.79 -17.50
N ASN A 5 -52.10 -22.12 -17.50
CA ASN A 5 -51.33 -22.93 -16.55
C ASN A 5 -49.81 -22.86 -16.85
N GLU A 6 -49.42 -22.92 -18.12
CA GLU A 6 -48.03 -22.74 -18.53
C GLU A 6 -47.47 -21.38 -18.09
N ILE A 7 -48.18 -20.28 -18.35
CA ILE A 7 -47.78 -18.95 -17.91
C ILE A 7 -47.71 -18.83 -16.39
N LYS A 8 -48.56 -19.51 -15.63
CA LYS A 8 -48.46 -19.54 -14.17
C LYS A 8 -47.21 -20.24 -13.69
N ILE A 9 -46.87 -21.39 -14.27
CA ILE A 9 -45.64 -22.13 -13.94
C ILE A 9 -44.40 -21.27 -14.24
N GLU A 10 -44.30 -20.71 -15.46
CA GLU A 10 -43.21 -19.82 -15.81
C GLU A 10 -43.08 -18.60 -14.85
N LYS A 11 -44.19 -18.02 -14.46
CA LYS A 11 -44.18 -16.91 -13.50
C LYS A 11 -43.66 -17.36 -12.13
N ASP A 12 -44.11 -18.49 -11.65
CA ASP A 12 -43.70 -19.00 -10.34
C ASP A 12 -42.23 -19.39 -10.34
N ASP A 13 -41.72 -19.98 -11.41
CA ASP A 13 -40.30 -20.26 -11.62
C ASP A 13 -39.44 -18.97 -11.64
N LEU A 14 -39.90 -17.95 -12.35
CA LEU A 14 -39.22 -16.63 -12.39
C LEU A 14 -39.20 -15.98 -11.00
N VAL A 15 -40.30 -15.99 -10.28
CA VAL A 15 -40.38 -15.48 -8.90
C VAL A 15 -39.42 -16.22 -7.97
N ALA A 16 -39.35 -17.54 -8.09
CA ALA A 16 -38.42 -18.36 -7.31
C ALA A 16 -36.96 -18.04 -7.67
N ALA A 17 -36.65 -17.89 -8.95
CA ALA A 17 -35.32 -17.49 -9.41
C ALA A 17 -34.91 -16.10 -8.90
N ILE A 18 -35.79 -15.10 -8.99
CA ILE A 18 -35.57 -13.74 -8.46
C ILE A 18 -35.32 -13.78 -6.95
N LYS A 19 -36.10 -14.57 -6.19
CA LYS A 19 -35.92 -14.72 -4.76
C LYS A 19 -34.54 -15.31 -4.44
N LYS A 20 -34.13 -16.35 -5.15
CA LYS A 20 -32.81 -16.98 -4.99
C LYS A 20 -31.67 -16.00 -5.27
N LEU A 21 -31.77 -15.24 -6.36
CA LEU A 21 -30.78 -14.21 -6.71
C LEU A 21 -30.69 -13.10 -5.65
N ARG A 22 -31.81 -12.61 -5.17
CA ARG A 22 -31.85 -11.60 -4.09
C ARG A 22 -31.18 -12.10 -2.80
N THR A 23 -31.46 -13.35 -2.43
CA THR A 23 -30.81 -13.95 -1.26
C THR A 23 -29.30 -14.02 -1.47
N GLY A 24 -28.84 -14.51 -2.63
CA GLY A 24 -27.40 -14.56 -2.96
C GLY A 24 -26.72 -13.20 -2.94
N ILE A 25 -27.38 -12.16 -3.47
CA ILE A 25 -26.86 -10.78 -3.41
C ILE A 25 -26.75 -10.29 -1.97
N ASN A 26 -27.76 -10.53 -1.15
CA ASN A 26 -27.73 -10.13 0.26
C ASN A 26 -26.62 -10.84 1.04
N ASP A 27 -26.41 -12.13 0.79
CA ASP A 27 -25.35 -12.91 1.45
C ASP A 27 -23.96 -12.40 1.03
N LEU A 28 -23.75 -12.13 -0.27
CA LEU A 28 -22.50 -11.54 -0.78
C LEU A 28 -22.24 -10.14 -0.22
N ASN A 29 -23.25 -9.29 -0.15
CA ASN A 29 -23.12 -7.95 0.42
C ASN A 29 -22.77 -8.01 1.91
N LYS A 30 -23.38 -8.93 2.66
CA LYS A 30 -23.06 -9.13 4.08
C LYS A 30 -21.61 -9.55 4.25
N GLU A 31 -21.18 -10.57 3.53
CA GLU A 31 -19.79 -11.04 3.55
C GLU A 31 -18.82 -9.94 3.11
N GLY A 32 -19.16 -9.18 2.08
CA GLY A 32 -18.38 -8.04 1.60
C GLY A 32 -18.19 -6.97 2.67
N ARG A 33 -19.23 -6.60 3.41
CA ARG A 33 -19.15 -5.63 4.52
C ARG A 33 -18.24 -6.13 5.65
N GLU A 34 -18.40 -7.39 6.04
CA GLU A 34 -17.59 -8.00 7.10
C GLU A 34 -16.10 -8.01 6.71
N ARG A 35 -15.79 -8.42 5.48
CA ARG A 35 -14.41 -8.42 4.96
C ARG A 35 -13.82 -7.01 4.85
N MET A 36 -14.59 -6.06 4.35
CA MET A 36 -14.16 -4.66 4.22
C MET A 36 -13.88 -4.04 5.59
N GLN A 37 -14.77 -4.23 6.56
CA GLN A 37 -14.60 -3.71 7.92
C GLN A 37 -13.35 -4.30 8.60
N LYS A 38 -13.11 -5.60 8.42
CA LYS A 38 -11.92 -6.27 8.95
C LYS A 38 -10.65 -5.70 8.31
N ALA A 39 -10.60 -5.65 6.98
CA ALA A 39 -9.45 -5.10 6.25
C ALA A 39 -9.19 -3.64 6.62
N PHE A 40 -10.24 -2.82 6.74
CA PHE A 40 -10.13 -1.43 7.17
C PHE A 40 -9.47 -1.32 8.55
N THR A 41 -9.90 -2.12 9.52
CA THR A 41 -9.33 -2.09 10.87
C THR A 41 -7.86 -2.47 10.85
N GLU A 42 -7.50 -3.57 10.18
CA GLU A 42 -6.11 -4.03 10.07
C GLU A 42 -5.19 -3.00 9.38
N VAL A 43 -5.65 -2.43 8.27
CA VAL A 43 -4.90 -1.39 7.54
C VAL A 43 -4.75 -0.13 8.38
N ASN A 44 -5.82 0.30 9.08
CA ASN A 44 -5.78 1.51 9.90
C ASN A 44 -4.80 1.37 11.09
N GLU A 45 -4.74 0.21 11.73
CA GLU A 45 -3.75 -0.08 12.78
C GLU A 45 -2.32 -0.01 12.23
N LYS A 46 -2.05 -0.69 11.10
CA LYS A 46 -0.74 -0.65 10.44
C LYS A 46 -0.37 0.76 9.96
N PHE A 47 -1.34 1.51 9.47
CA PHE A 47 -1.12 2.89 9.04
C PHE A 47 -0.67 3.79 10.20
N GLN A 48 -1.27 3.65 11.38
CA GLN A 48 -0.83 4.38 12.55
C GLN A 48 0.59 3.98 13.00
N GLU A 49 0.94 2.70 12.94
CA GLU A 49 2.29 2.21 13.27
C GLU A 49 3.34 2.79 12.32
N VAL A 50 3.12 2.67 11.02
CA VAL A 50 4.06 3.15 9.98
C VAL A 50 4.16 4.67 10.02
N PHE A 51 3.04 5.38 10.15
CA PHE A 51 3.03 6.82 10.27
C PHE A 51 3.88 7.33 11.45
N LYS A 52 3.74 6.71 12.64
CA LYS A 52 4.54 7.07 13.81
C LYS A 52 6.03 6.87 13.56
N LYS A 53 6.44 5.84 12.83
CA LYS A 53 7.84 5.61 12.47
C LYS A 53 8.38 6.71 11.56
N PHE A 54 7.63 7.08 10.51
CA PHE A 54 8.06 8.14 9.59
C PHE A 54 8.15 9.51 10.25
N PHE A 55 7.17 9.87 11.06
CA PHE A 55 7.07 11.22 11.61
C PHE A 55 7.65 11.38 13.02
N GLY A 56 8.09 10.29 13.63
CA GLY A 56 8.58 10.30 15.02
C GLY A 56 7.51 10.61 16.06
N GLY A 57 6.22 10.42 15.70
CA GLY A 57 5.06 10.70 16.56
C GLY A 57 3.84 11.15 15.76
N GLY A 58 2.91 11.81 16.42
CA GLY A 58 1.64 12.25 15.82
C GLY A 58 0.61 11.13 15.73
N LYS A 59 -0.43 11.35 14.92
CA LYS A 59 -1.53 10.40 14.71
C LYS A 59 -1.93 10.40 13.23
N ALA A 60 -2.30 9.25 12.72
CA ALA A 60 -2.95 9.12 11.42
C ALA A 60 -4.10 8.14 11.55
N GLU A 61 -5.18 8.39 10.84
CA GLU A 61 -6.34 7.53 10.83
C GLU A 61 -7.06 7.59 9.50
N LEU A 62 -7.62 6.46 9.12
CA LEU A 62 -8.56 6.35 8.01
C LEU A 62 -9.97 6.48 8.57
N LYS A 63 -10.86 7.16 7.83
CA LYS A 63 -12.28 7.23 8.17
C LYS A 63 -13.13 6.96 6.94
N PHE A 64 -14.23 6.26 7.16
CA PHE A 64 -15.31 6.22 6.18
C PHE A 64 -16.03 7.55 6.20
N ILE A 65 -16.34 8.07 5.01
CA ILE A 65 -17.10 9.29 4.78
C ILE A 65 -18.29 9.01 3.85
N ASP A 66 -19.25 9.93 3.82
CA ASP A 66 -20.42 9.93 2.93
C ASP A 66 -21.46 8.83 3.19
N SER A 67 -21.11 7.70 3.79
CA SER A 67 -22.05 6.60 4.11
C SER A 67 -21.57 5.79 5.31
N ASP A 68 -22.52 5.28 6.10
CA ASP A 68 -22.25 4.31 7.17
C ASP A 68 -22.06 2.88 6.62
N ASP A 69 -22.43 2.62 5.37
CA ASP A 69 -22.23 1.33 4.70
C ASP A 69 -20.79 1.27 4.11
N PRO A 70 -19.92 0.37 4.62
CA PRO A 70 -18.54 0.26 4.13
C PRO A 70 -18.40 -0.02 2.63
N LEU A 71 -19.43 -0.59 1.98
CA LEU A 71 -19.43 -0.87 0.54
C LEU A 71 -19.75 0.37 -0.31
N GLU A 72 -20.37 1.40 0.29
CA GLU A 72 -20.78 2.62 -0.39
C GLU A 72 -20.01 3.85 0.10
N ALA A 73 -19.29 3.72 1.23
CA ALA A 73 -18.55 4.79 1.85
C ALA A 73 -17.33 5.21 1.04
N GLY A 74 -17.04 6.49 1.02
CA GLY A 74 -15.74 7.03 0.65
C GLY A 74 -14.70 6.77 1.76
N LEU A 75 -13.43 6.91 1.44
CA LEU A 75 -12.33 6.78 2.39
C LEU A 75 -11.54 8.07 2.43
N GLU A 76 -11.39 8.65 3.62
CA GLU A 76 -10.59 9.86 3.84
C GLU A 76 -9.45 9.60 4.82
N VAL A 77 -8.33 10.26 4.56
CA VAL A 77 -7.09 10.16 5.36
C VAL A 77 -6.96 11.40 6.23
N PHE A 78 -6.98 11.22 7.53
CA PHE A 78 -6.71 12.26 8.51
C PHE A 78 -5.34 12.06 9.12
N SER A 79 -4.58 13.13 9.26
CA SER A 79 -3.26 13.09 9.87
C SER A 79 -3.03 14.28 10.80
N GLN A 80 -2.36 14.00 11.89
CA GLN A 80 -1.87 14.97 12.86
C GLN A 80 -0.36 14.81 12.98
N LEU A 81 0.38 15.64 12.28
CA LEU A 81 1.82 15.71 12.44
C LEU A 81 2.21 16.20 13.82
N PRO A 82 3.39 15.84 14.33
CA PRO A 82 3.88 16.33 15.61
C PRO A 82 3.82 17.86 15.72
N GLY A 83 3.14 18.36 16.74
CA GLY A 83 2.97 19.83 16.97
C GLY A 83 1.92 20.50 16.09
N LYS A 84 1.22 19.78 15.21
CA LYS A 84 0.13 20.30 14.36
C LYS A 84 -1.25 19.80 14.79
N LYS A 85 -2.30 20.40 14.24
CA LYS A 85 -3.69 19.94 14.44
C LYS A 85 -3.97 18.78 13.48
N LEU A 86 -5.01 18.00 13.80
CA LEU A 86 -5.55 16.98 12.90
C LEU A 86 -6.14 17.66 11.66
N ILE A 87 -5.68 17.28 10.48
CA ILE A 87 -6.13 17.81 9.19
C ILE A 87 -6.28 16.70 8.17
N GLU A 88 -7.08 16.96 7.15
CA GLU A 88 -7.22 16.10 6.00
C GLU A 88 -5.94 16.10 5.15
N MET A 89 -5.71 15.00 4.44
CA MET A 89 -4.55 14.85 3.56
C MET A 89 -4.48 15.95 2.50
N SER A 90 -5.62 16.45 2.02
CA SER A 90 -5.74 17.53 1.04
C SER A 90 -5.00 18.81 1.47
N SER A 91 -4.96 19.08 2.78
CA SER A 91 -4.38 20.29 3.39
C SER A 91 -2.90 20.21 3.73
N LEU A 92 -2.23 19.06 3.48
CA LEU A 92 -0.80 18.87 3.72
C LEU A 92 0.08 19.49 2.61
N SER A 93 1.34 19.79 2.94
CA SER A 93 2.36 20.13 1.95
C SER A 93 2.70 18.93 1.04
N GLY A 94 3.34 19.17 -0.10
CA GLY A 94 3.68 18.10 -1.06
C GLY A 94 4.52 16.98 -0.45
N GLY A 95 5.59 17.30 0.27
CA GLY A 95 6.45 16.31 0.93
C GLY A 95 5.73 15.57 2.06
N GLU A 96 4.92 16.28 2.87
CA GLU A 96 4.10 15.64 3.91
C GLU A 96 3.07 14.68 3.31
N LYS A 97 2.42 15.08 2.20
CA LYS A 97 1.52 14.18 1.44
C LYS A 97 2.24 12.94 0.97
N GLY A 98 3.45 13.08 0.43
CA GLY A 98 4.28 11.97 -0.02
C GLY A 98 4.53 10.95 1.10
N LEU A 99 4.97 11.40 2.26
CA LEU A 99 5.22 10.52 3.42
C LEU A 99 3.94 9.89 3.98
N VAL A 100 2.83 10.63 4.04
CA VAL A 100 1.53 10.08 4.47
C VAL A 100 1.05 9.02 3.49
N SER A 101 1.18 9.28 2.18
CA SER A 101 0.85 8.30 1.13
C SER A 101 1.71 7.05 1.24
N LEU A 102 3.03 7.19 1.43
CA LEU A 102 3.93 6.06 1.65
C LEU A 102 3.56 5.27 2.90
N SER A 103 3.22 5.96 3.99
CA SER A 103 2.75 5.31 5.22
C SER A 103 1.54 4.43 4.97
N LEU A 104 0.59 4.90 4.17
CA LEU A 104 -0.62 4.14 3.83
C LEU A 104 -0.29 2.96 2.90
N ILE A 105 0.53 3.17 1.87
CA ILE A 105 0.95 2.10 0.95
C ILE A 105 1.66 0.98 1.71
N PHE A 106 2.60 1.32 2.61
CA PHE A 106 3.27 0.32 3.43
C PHE A 106 2.34 -0.34 4.45
N ALA A 107 1.35 0.37 4.99
CA ALA A 107 0.33 -0.23 5.85
C ALA A 107 -0.48 -1.31 5.12
N VAL A 108 -0.94 -1.02 3.91
CA VAL A 108 -1.63 -2.00 3.05
C VAL A 108 -0.71 -3.17 2.71
N PHE A 109 0.54 -2.90 2.35
CA PHE A 109 1.54 -3.93 2.08
C PHE A 109 1.77 -4.85 3.28
N LEU A 110 1.89 -4.29 4.49
CA LEU A 110 2.12 -5.06 5.72
C LEU A 110 0.92 -5.89 6.18
N THR A 111 -0.28 -5.58 5.73
CA THR A 111 -1.46 -6.41 5.98
C THR A 111 -1.40 -7.75 5.23
N ASN A 112 -0.82 -7.75 4.03
CA ASN A 112 -0.61 -8.97 3.25
C ASN A 112 0.72 -8.87 2.48
N PRO A 113 1.87 -9.12 3.14
CA PRO A 113 3.18 -8.89 2.55
C PRO A 113 3.49 -9.88 1.44
N SER A 114 3.95 -9.35 0.31
CA SER A 114 4.44 -10.13 -0.82
C SER A 114 5.90 -10.54 -0.61
N PRO A 115 6.35 -11.68 -1.17
CA PRO A 115 7.76 -12.07 -1.12
C PRO A 115 8.72 -11.10 -1.83
N ILE A 116 8.21 -10.33 -2.80
CA ILE A 116 8.97 -9.33 -3.55
C ILE A 116 8.13 -8.05 -3.62
N CYS A 117 8.76 -6.92 -3.35
CA CYS A 117 8.19 -5.59 -3.49
C CYS A 117 9.07 -4.75 -4.41
N VAL A 118 8.48 -4.16 -5.44
CA VAL A 118 9.17 -3.27 -6.38
C VAL A 118 8.73 -1.84 -6.09
N LEU A 119 9.70 -0.96 -5.85
CA LEU A 119 9.51 0.46 -5.59
C LEU A 119 10.21 1.25 -6.69
N ASP A 120 9.45 2.00 -7.48
CA ASP A 120 9.96 2.74 -8.63
C ASP A 120 9.92 4.24 -8.34
N GLU A 121 11.11 4.85 -8.18
CA GLU A 121 11.33 6.28 -7.90
C GLU A 121 10.46 6.88 -6.77
N VAL A 122 10.13 6.08 -5.76
CA VAL A 122 9.25 6.53 -4.64
C VAL A 122 9.93 7.58 -3.75
N ASP A 123 11.24 7.67 -3.78
CA ASP A 123 12.06 8.64 -3.05
C ASP A 123 12.32 9.94 -3.81
N ALA A 124 11.96 10.02 -5.10
CA ALA A 124 12.21 11.20 -5.94
C ALA A 124 11.55 12.50 -5.44
N ALA A 125 10.44 12.40 -4.71
CA ALA A 125 9.70 13.53 -4.14
C ALA A 125 10.05 13.82 -2.68
N LEU A 126 11.02 13.09 -2.10
CA LEU A 126 11.44 13.23 -0.72
C LEU A 126 12.70 14.09 -0.60
N ASP A 127 12.82 14.83 0.48
CA ASP A 127 14.08 15.46 0.88
C ASP A 127 15.02 14.44 1.55
N ASP A 128 16.29 14.78 1.69
CA ASP A 128 17.33 13.89 2.24
C ASP A 128 16.94 13.28 3.59
N SER A 129 16.37 14.09 4.50
CA SER A 129 15.92 13.62 5.82
C SER A 129 14.78 12.62 5.74
N ASN A 130 13.89 12.78 4.77
CA ASN A 130 12.77 11.87 4.56
C ASN A 130 13.20 10.61 3.79
N VAL A 131 14.21 10.70 2.93
CA VAL A 131 14.85 9.53 2.29
C VAL A 131 15.53 8.65 3.33
N GLU A 132 16.21 9.22 4.34
CA GLU A 132 16.77 8.43 5.45
C GLU A 132 15.70 7.63 6.18
N LYS A 133 14.60 8.27 6.56
CA LYS A 133 13.46 7.60 7.23
C LYS A 133 12.82 6.51 6.35
N PHE A 134 12.74 6.76 5.04
CA PHE A 134 12.26 5.78 4.08
C PHE A 134 13.17 4.56 4.02
N CYS A 135 14.48 4.74 3.99
CA CYS A 135 15.46 3.66 4.02
C CYS A 135 15.39 2.86 5.34
N ASP A 136 15.32 3.57 6.48
CA ASP A 136 15.15 2.93 7.80
C ASP A 136 13.90 2.06 7.86
N LEU A 137 12.79 2.52 7.29
CA LEU A 137 11.55 1.74 7.24
C LEU A 137 11.68 0.49 6.36
N ILE A 138 12.29 0.62 5.18
CA ILE A 138 12.51 -0.55 4.28
C ILE A 138 13.39 -1.58 4.96
N GLU A 139 14.47 -1.15 5.63
CA GLU A 139 15.38 -2.02 6.36
C GLU A 139 14.67 -2.76 7.50
N ASP A 140 13.86 -2.04 8.29
CA ASP A 140 13.04 -2.62 9.36
C ASP A 140 12.02 -3.64 8.82
N ILE A 141 11.32 -3.31 7.75
CA ILE A 141 10.36 -4.22 7.11
C ILE A 141 11.08 -5.45 6.53
N SER A 142 12.18 -5.25 5.81
CA SER A 142 12.96 -6.33 5.21
C SER A 142 13.49 -7.32 6.28
N SER A 143 13.85 -6.81 7.45
CA SER A 143 14.33 -7.61 8.57
C SER A 143 13.21 -8.40 9.27
N ASN A 144 12.03 -7.81 9.41
CA ASN A 144 10.90 -8.40 10.14
C ASN A 144 9.98 -9.25 9.27
N VAL A 145 9.88 -8.91 7.99
CA VAL A 145 9.03 -9.58 7.00
C VAL A 145 9.94 -10.13 5.91
N LYS A 146 9.87 -11.41 5.59
CA LYS A 146 10.73 -12.05 4.57
C LYS A 146 10.43 -11.56 3.14
N THR A 147 10.43 -10.25 2.95
CA THR A 147 10.23 -9.56 1.68
C THR A 147 11.55 -9.07 1.14
N ARG A 148 11.78 -9.25 -0.15
CA ARG A 148 12.90 -8.64 -0.88
C ARG A 148 12.41 -7.38 -1.58
N PHE A 149 13.07 -6.26 -1.33
CA PHE A 149 12.79 -5.00 -2.00
C PHE A 149 13.69 -4.84 -3.23
N LEU A 150 13.08 -4.47 -4.35
CA LEU A 150 13.76 -3.98 -5.54
C LEU A 150 13.43 -2.49 -5.67
N VAL A 151 14.40 -1.64 -5.37
CA VAL A 151 14.23 -0.19 -5.40
C VAL A 151 14.90 0.36 -6.65
N ILE A 152 14.12 1.03 -7.50
CA ILE A 152 14.63 1.79 -8.63
C ILE A 152 14.75 3.25 -8.17
N THR A 153 15.95 3.78 -8.18
CA THR A 153 16.23 5.13 -7.68
C THR A 153 17.46 5.73 -8.34
N HIS A 154 17.52 7.05 -8.37
CA HIS A 154 18.71 7.80 -8.69
C HIS A 154 19.24 8.60 -7.48
N HIS A 155 18.62 8.41 -6.30
CA HIS A 155 18.99 9.16 -5.09
C HIS A 155 20.23 8.52 -4.41
N PRO A 156 21.33 9.27 -4.22
CA PRO A 156 22.58 8.72 -3.67
C PRO A 156 22.45 8.11 -2.28
N LEU A 157 21.62 8.69 -1.39
CA LEU A 157 21.40 8.16 -0.04
C LEU A 157 20.67 6.81 -0.09
N SER A 158 19.64 6.68 -0.93
CA SER A 158 18.94 5.40 -1.12
C SER A 158 19.91 4.33 -1.63
N MET A 159 20.72 4.65 -2.64
CA MET A 159 21.70 3.72 -3.20
C MET A 159 22.73 3.27 -2.14
N ALA A 160 23.20 4.16 -1.28
CA ALA A 160 24.19 3.86 -0.26
C ALA A 160 23.67 2.91 0.85
N ARG A 161 22.36 2.82 1.02
CA ARG A 161 21.69 1.99 2.07
C ARG A 161 21.26 0.61 1.56
N MET A 162 21.45 0.30 0.27
CA MET A 162 21.07 -1.00 -0.30
C MET A 162 22.19 -2.02 -0.17
N ASP A 163 21.84 -3.31 0.00
CA ASP A 163 22.82 -4.40 0.08
C ASP A 163 23.55 -4.62 -1.26
N ARG A 164 22.84 -4.42 -2.37
CA ARG A 164 23.36 -4.67 -3.72
C ARG A 164 22.84 -3.64 -4.71
N LEU A 165 23.74 -3.12 -5.52
CA LEU A 165 23.40 -2.20 -6.60
C LEU A 165 23.47 -2.90 -7.96
N TYR A 166 22.51 -2.58 -8.80
CA TYR A 166 22.48 -2.96 -10.21
C TYR A 166 22.41 -1.69 -11.06
N GLY A 167 23.46 -1.43 -11.82
CA GLY A 167 23.52 -0.34 -12.79
C GLY A 167 23.19 -0.83 -14.18
N VAL A 168 22.41 -0.06 -14.93
CA VAL A 168 22.18 -0.29 -16.35
C VAL A 168 23.01 0.70 -17.14
N THR A 169 23.92 0.22 -17.95
CA THR A 169 24.79 1.04 -18.78
C THR A 169 24.59 0.70 -20.26
N MET A 170 24.99 1.59 -21.14
CA MET A 170 24.92 1.41 -22.58
C MET A 170 26.30 1.76 -23.19
N GLN A 171 27.16 0.74 -23.35
CA GLN A 171 28.47 0.93 -23.97
C GLN A 171 28.38 1.05 -25.48
N GLU A 172 27.47 0.26 -26.08
CA GLU A 172 27.14 0.32 -27.50
C GLU A 172 25.72 0.86 -27.67
N LYS A 173 25.50 1.74 -28.64
CA LYS A 173 24.19 2.34 -28.90
C LYS A 173 23.12 1.29 -29.16
N GLY A 174 22.12 1.23 -28.29
CA GLY A 174 21.01 0.28 -28.37
C GLY A 174 21.24 -1.06 -27.64
N VAL A 175 22.40 -1.28 -27.00
CA VAL A 175 22.72 -2.49 -26.22
C VAL A 175 22.93 -2.13 -24.75
N SER A 176 21.97 -2.52 -23.91
CA SER A 176 22.07 -2.31 -22.46
C SER A 176 22.89 -3.42 -21.81
N GLN A 177 23.75 -3.05 -20.88
CA GLN A 177 24.53 -3.97 -20.04
C GLN A 177 24.18 -3.77 -18.58
N LEU A 178 24.06 -4.89 -17.85
CA LEU A 178 23.83 -4.89 -16.42
C LEU A 178 25.18 -5.01 -15.68
N VAL A 179 25.43 -4.06 -14.77
CA VAL A 179 26.58 -4.06 -13.88
C VAL A 179 26.05 -4.21 -12.45
N SER A 180 26.64 -5.10 -11.66
CA SER A 180 26.24 -5.29 -10.25
C SER A 180 27.40 -5.11 -9.29
N VAL A 181 27.13 -4.46 -8.16
CA VAL A 181 28.08 -4.26 -7.06
C VAL A 181 27.39 -4.66 -5.76
N ASP A 182 28.04 -5.56 -5.03
CA ASP A 182 27.64 -5.92 -3.67
C ASP A 182 28.38 -5.00 -2.70
N LEU A 183 27.66 -4.10 -2.05
CA LEU A 183 28.26 -3.06 -1.19
C LEU A 183 28.87 -3.66 0.06
N ASN A 184 28.29 -4.71 0.63
CA ASN A 184 28.84 -5.39 1.81
C ASN A 184 30.20 -6.03 1.50
N VAL A 185 30.38 -6.54 0.29
CA VAL A 185 31.66 -7.09 -0.17
C VAL A 185 32.66 -5.97 -0.45
N ALA A 186 32.24 -4.89 -1.07
CA ALA A 186 33.07 -3.73 -1.37
C ALA A 186 33.61 -3.07 -0.09
N GLU A 187 32.79 -2.91 0.94
CA GLU A 187 33.23 -2.38 2.24
C GLU A 187 34.24 -3.26 2.95
N LYS A 188 34.05 -4.60 2.93
CA LYS A 188 35.03 -5.54 3.49
C LYS A 188 36.38 -5.43 2.80
N ILE A 189 36.42 -5.29 1.49
CA ILE A 189 37.67 -5.15 0.73
C ILE A 189 38.35 -3.82 1.10
N ARG A 190 37.61 -2.73 1.21
CA ARG A 190 38.17 -1.42 1.62
C ARG A 190 38.76 -1.43 3.01
N ASN A 191 38.19 -2.17 3.95
CA ASN A 191 38.65 -2.24 5.34
C ASN A 191 39.84 -3.23 5.55
N ILE A 192 40.23 -3.99 4.50
CA ILE A 192 41.37 -4.91 4.50
C ILE A 192 42.58 -4.27 3.80
N ALA A 193 42.38 -3.26 2.97
CA ALA A 193 43.42 -2.53 2.26
C ALA A 193 43.90 -1.30 3.05
#